data_3ac0889c6d743505240914184df2b192
#
_entry.id   3ac0889c6d743505240914184df2b192
#
_cell.length_a   1.000
_cell.length_b   1.000
_cell.length_c   1.000
_cell.angle_alpha   90.00
_cell.angle_beta   90.00
_cell.angle_gamma   90.00
#
_symmetry.space_group_name_H-M   'P 1'
#
loop_
_entity.id
_entity.type
_entity.pdbx_description
1 polymer ?
#
loop_
_entity_poly.entity_id
_entity_poly.type
_entity_poly.pdbx_seq_one_letter_code
_entity_poly.pdbx_strand_id
1 'polypeptide(L)'
;MIRTREFYKKTVTEELRPGDVVQHFKRGMTNSDDHNAYLYKIICEAIHTETKEPMVVYQALYGDCATYVRPKEMFLEKVDTKKYPYATQEYRFEKYAGIPRLKSEKEIPRELKHSPISLRILNALHTIGITRFSDFSNHTRDEIHAIPGIGPRAMLELDKELKKRGIHYKQNHTV
;
A
#
# COMPACT_ATOMS: atom_id res chain seq x y z
N MET A 1 14.48 -19.85 -35.33
CA MET A 1 14.43 -18.55 -34.67
C MET A 1 13.27 -18.50 -33.69
N ILE A 2 13.26 -19.36 -32.66
CA ILE A 2 12.19 -19.49 -31.64
C ILE A 2 12.87 -19.72 -30.28
N ARG A 3 13.69 -18.75 -29.83
CA ARG A 3 14.33 -18.82 -28.49
C ARG A 3 14.08 -17.60 -27.60
N THR A 4 13.39 -16.59 -28.10
CA THR A 4 13.26 -15.31 -27.38
C THR A 4 12.05 -15.25 -26.44
N ARG A 5 11.02 -16.08 -26.64
CA ARG A 5 9.80 -16.02 -25.81
C ARG A 5 9.87 -16.85 -24.51
N GLU A 6 10.64 -17.95 -24.51
CA GLU A 6 10.82 -18.77 -23.29
C GLU A 6 11.84 -18.15 -22.33
N PHE A 7 12.85 -17.44 -22.85
CA PHE A 7 13.84 -16.76 -22.01
C PHE A 7 13.24 -15.60 -21.21
N TYR A 8 12.28 -14.86 -21.81
CA TYR A 8 11.54 -13.80 -21.11
C TYR A 8 10.53 -14.32 -20.09
N LYS A 9 9.97 -15.52 -20.30
CA LYS A 9 9.02 -16.15 -19.38
C LYS A 9 9.65 -16.64 -18.07
N LYS A 10 10.91 -17.04 -18.12
CA LYS A 10 11.65 -17.54 -16.95
C LYS A 10 12.06 -16.43 -15.97
N THR A 11 12.20 -15.21 -16.46
CA THR A 11 12.75 -14.05 -15.71
C THR A 11 11.75 -13.36 -14.78
N VAL A 12 10.43 -13.45 -15.03
CA VAL A 12 9.43 -12.66 -14.29
C VAL A 12 9.08 -13.25 -12.92
N THR A 13 9.18 -14.57 -12.75
CA THR A 13 8.85 -15.24 -11.49
C THR A 13 10.07 -15.64 -10.66
N GLU A 14 11.24 -15.81 -11.30
CA GLU A 14 12.49 -16.18 -10.61
C GLU A 14 13.19 -14.99 -9.93
N GLU A 15 12.76 -13.74 -10.19
CA GLU A 15 13.39 -12.52 -9.65
C GLU A 15 12.58 -11.80 -8.57
N LEU A 16 11.52 -12.41 -8.03
CA LEU A 16 10.78 -11.79 -6.93
C LEU A 16 11.62 -11.81 -5.65
N ARG A 17 11.88 -10.62 -5.08
CA ARG A 17 12.77 -10.42 -3.93
C ARG A 17 12.05 -9.75 -2.76
N PRO A 18 12.53 -9.91 -1.54
CA PRO A 18 12.08 -9.11 -0.41
C PRO A 18 12.10 -7.60 -0.75
N GLY A 19 11.00 -6.93 -0.45
CA GLY A 19 10.78 -5.52 -0.80
C GLY A 19 10.03 -5.28 -2.10
N ASP A 20 9.99 -6.25 -3.02
CA ASP A 20 9.20 -6.13 -4.25
C ASP A 20 7.71 -6.00 -3.95
N VAL A 21 7.05 -5.18 -4.76
CA VAL A 21 5.59 -5.12 -4.78
C VAL A 21 5.07 -6.01 -5.89
N VAL A 22 4.11 -6.85 -5.55
CA VAL A 22 3.46 -7.77 -6.48
C VAL A 22 1.96 -7.52 -6.53
N GLN A 23 1.36 -7.82 -7.67
CA GLN A 23 -0.09 -7.80 -7.85
C GLN A 23 -0.63 -9.24 -7.97
N HIS A 24 -1.74 -9.51 -7.30
CA HIS A 24 -2.46 -10.76 -7.48
C HIS A 24 -3.39 -10.65 -8.70
N PHE A 25 -3.56 -11.73 -9.46
CA PHE A 25 -4.37 -11.75 -10.69
C PHE A 25 -5.81 -11.22 -10.53
N LYS A 26 -6.40 -11.34 -9.34
CA LYS A 26 -7.74 -10.80 -9.04
C LYS A 26 -7.81 -9.28 -9.10
N ARG A 27 -6.66 -8.58 -9.09
CA ARG A 27 -6.63 -7.12 -9.24
C ARG A 27 -7.32 -6.66 -10.53
N GLY A 28 -7.08 -7.35 -11.65
CA GLY A 28 -7.71 -7.03 -12.93
C GLY A 28 -9.21 -7.36 -13.01
N MET A 29 -9.75 -8.04 -11.99
CA MET A 29 -11.15 -8.48 -11.94
C MET A 29 -11.95 -7.78 -10.82
N THR A 30 -11.35 -6.85 -10.09
CA THR A 30 -12.03 -6.12 -9.01
C THR A 30 -12.45 -4.74 -9.45
N ASN A 31 -13.62 -4.30 -8.98
CA ASN A 31 -14.11 -2.93 -9.09
C ASN A 31 -13.87 -2.14 -7.79
N SER A 32 -12.86 -2.53 -7.00
CA SER A 32 -12.54 -1.86 -5.74
C SER A 32 -12.05 -0.43 -5.97
N ASP A 33 -12.58 0.52 -5.21
CA ASP A 33 -12.11 1.91 -5.18
C ASP A 33 -10.75 2.03 -4.48
N ASP A 34 -10.29 0.98 -3.79
CA ASP A 34 -8.97 0.93 -3.19
C ASP A 34 -7.91 0.75 -4.28
N HIS A 35 -7.14 1.81 -4.53
CA HIS A 35 -6.08 1.81 -5.53
C HIS A 35 -5.03 0.70 -5.32
N ASN A 36 -4.82 0.27 -4.08
CA ASN A 36 -3.90 -0.80 -3.72
C ASN A 36 -4.57 -2.17 -3.61
N ALA A 37 -5.87 -2.28 -3.93
CA ALA A 37 -6.55 -3.56 -3.87
C ALA A 37 -5.74 -4.64 -4.60
N TYR A 38 -5.52 -5.78 -3.93
CA TYR A 38 -4.73 -6.90 -4.41
C TYR A 38 -3.25 -6.60 -4.73
N LEU A 39 -2.68 -5.50 -4.17
CA LEU A 39 -1.24 -5.28 -4.12
C LEU A 39 -0.67 -5.81 -2.80
N TYR A 40 0.53 -6.37 -2.88
CA TYR A 40 1.23 -6.95 -1.73
C TYR A 40 2.72 -6.62 -1.80
N LYS A 41 3.35 -6.48 -0.65
CA LYS A 41 4.81 -6.34 -0.51
C LYS A 41 5.39 -7.65 -0.02
N ILE A 42 6.38 -8.19 -0.68
CA ILE A 42 7.13 -9.35 -0.22
C ILE A 42 7.99 -8.93 0.96
N ILE A 43 7.84 -9.61 2.09
CA ILE A 43 8.61 -9.35 3.31
C ILE A 43 9.87 -10.19 3.32
N CYS A 44 9.74 -11.51 3.19
CA CYS A 44 10.86 -12.45 3.16
C CYS A 44 10.43 -13.81 2.62
N GLU A 45 11.40 -14.66 2.32
CA GLU A 45 11.20 -16.10 2.23
C GLU A 45 11.39 -16.73 3.63
N ALA A 46 10.69 -17.81 3.90
CA ALA A 46 10.75 -18.56 5.14
C ALA A 46 10.74 -20.07 4.84
N ILE A 47 11.06 -20.87 5.84
CA ILE A 47 10.97 -22.34 5.77
C ILE A 47 9.93 -22.80 6.78
N HIS A 48 8.99 -23.60 6.35
CA HIS A 48 8.01 -24.22 7.25
C HIS A 48 8.73 -25.17 8.21
N THR A 49 8.54 -25.01 9.51
CA THR A 49 9.34 -25.74 10.52
C THR A 49 9.17 -27.25 10.47
N GLU A 50 7.97 -27.74 10.18
CA GLU A 50 7.65 -29.16 10.14
C GLU A 50 7.92 -29.78 8.75
N THR A 51 7.32 -29.20 7.71
CA THR A 51 7.38 -29.79 6.37
C THR A 51 8.65 -29.44 5.61
N LYS A 52 9.45 -28.45 6.10
CA LYS A 52 10.64 -27.89 5.42
C LYS A 52 10.34 -27.26 4.06
N GLU A 53 9.08 -26.99 3.80
CA GLU A 53 8.61 -26.37 2.56
C GLU A 53 9.02 -24.89 2.50
N PRO A 54 9.52 -24.38 1.35
CA PRO A 54 9.77 -22.97 1.16
C PRO A 54 8.46 -22.16 1.16
N MET A 55 8.42 -21.10 1.93
CA MET A 55 7.28 -20.21 2.10
C MET A 55 7.62 -18.79 1.65
N VAL A 56 6.64 -18.04 1.20
CA VAL A 56 6.74 -16.59 0.98
C VAL A 56 5.88 -15.88 2.03
N VAL A 57 6.49 -14.94 2.75
CA VAL A 57 5.81 -14.04 3.69
C VAL A 57 5.59 -12.72 2.98
N TYR A 58 4.33 -12.25 2.94
CA TYR A 58 3.95 -11.05 2.21
C TYR A 58 2.84 -10.30 2.92
N GLN A 59 2.79 -9.00 2.75
CA GLN A 59 1.85 -8.10 3.40
C GLN A 59 0.94 -7.43 2.38
N ALA A 60 -0.37 -7.40 2.63
CA ALA A 60 -1.30 -6.62 1.83
C ALA A 60 -0.99 -5.12 1.96
N LEU A 61 -1.12 -4.38 0.85
CA LEU A 61 -1.01 -2.92 0.82
C LEU A 61 -2.40 -2.26 0.80
N TYR A 62 -3.44 -2.99 1.18
CA TYR A 62 -4.84 -2.57 1.21
C TYR A 62 -5.55 -3.15 2.44
N GLY A 63 -6.75 -2.67 2.70
CA GLY A 63 -7.55 -3.12 3.83
C GLY A 63 -6.83 -2.89 5.17
N ASP A 64 -6.75 -3.92 5.98
CA ASP A 64 -6.09 -3.96 7.29
C ASP A 64 -4.58 -4.19 7.22
N CYS A 65 -4.01 -4.25 6.02
CA CYS A 65 -2.58 -4.49 5.77
C CYS A 65 -2.07 -5.79 6.42
N ALA A 66 -2.92 -6.83 6.43
CA ALA A 66 -2.59 -8.11 7.05
C ALA A 66 -1.36 -8.77 6.40
N THR A 67 -0.59 -9.48 7.22
CA THR A 67 0.56 -10.27 6.75
C THR A 67 0.12 -11.73 6.54
N TYR A 68 0.52 -12.28 5.42
CA TYR A 68 0.19 -13.63 5.00
C TYR A 68 1.45 -14.46 4.78
N VAL A 69 1.28 -15.76 4.83
CA VAL A 69 2.29 -16.75 4.44
C VAL A 69 1.68 -17.75 3.47
N ARG A 70 2.45 -18.15 2.46
CA ARG A 70 2.01 -19.11 1.43
C ARG A 70 3.19 -19.98 0.98
N PRO A 71 2.97 -21.27 0.67
CA PRO A 71 3.95 -22.08 -0.03
C PRO A 71 4.47 -21.38 -1.28
N LYS A 72 5.81 -21.36 -1.46
CA LYS A 72 6.45 -20.65 -2.58
C LYS A 72 5.97 -21.14 -3.93
N GLU A 73 5.78 -22.47 -4.06
CA GLU A 73 5.25 -23.07 -5.28
C GLU A 73 3.85 -22.52 -5.62
N MET A 74 2.93 -22.47 -4.62
CA MET A 74 1.60 -21.90 -4.79
C MET A 74 1.61 -20.39 -5.05
N PHE A 75 2.63 -19.67 -4.54
CA PHE A 75 2.79 -18.24 -4.78
C PHE A 75 3.16 -17.97 -6.25
N LEU A 76 4.02 -18.82 -6.82
CA LEU A 76 4.54 -18.71 -8.18
C LEU A 76 3.71 -19.47 -9.23
N GLU A 77 2.61 -20.10 -8.83
CA GLU A 77 1.80 -20.91 -9.75
C GLU A 77 1.10 -20.06 -10.81
N LYS A 78 0.79 -20.70 -11.94
CA LYS A 78 -0.03 -20.07 -12.99
C LYS A 78 -1.48 -19.96 -12.56
N VAL A 79 -2.17 -18.96 -13.10
CA VAL A 79 -3.61 -18.80 -12.91
C VAL A 79 -4.32 -19.94 -13.66
N ASP A 80 -5.26 -20.59 -12.96
CA ASP A 80 -6.17 -21.56 -13.59
C ASP A 80 -7.17 -20.81 -14.50
N THR A 81 -6.86 -20.78 -15.79
CA THR A 81 -7.69 -20.08 -16.79
C THR A 81 -9.04 -20.77 -17.04
N LYS A 82 -9.21 -22.05 -16.66
CA LYS A 82 -10.51 -22.71 -16.71
C LYS A 82 -11.45 -22.14 -15.64
N LYS A 83 -10.91 -21.89 -14.44
CA LYS A 83 -11.65 -21.31 -13.31
C LYS A 83 -11.79 -19.80 -13.42
N TYR A 84 -10.80 -19.13 -14.01
CA TYR A 84 -10.71 -17.67 -14.14
C TYR A 84 -10.47 -17.26 -15.60
N PRO A 85 -11.46 -17.45 -16.50
CA PRO A 85 -11.27 -17.24 -17.96
C PRO A 85 -10.97 -15.79 -18.34
N TYR A 86 -11.32 -14.83 -17.47
CA TYR A 86 -11.09 -13.40 -17.70
C TYR A 86 -9.83 -12.86 -17.02
N ALA A 87 -9.01 -13.73 -16.42
CA ALA A 87 -7.73 -13.29 -15.87
C ALA A 87 -6.79 -12.86 -17.01
N THR A 88 -6.27 -11.64 -16.90
CA THR A 88 -5.32 -11.08 -17.87
C THR A 88 -3.87 -11.40 -17.51
N GLN A 89 -3.64 -11.88 -16.28
CA GLN A 89 -2.34 -12.19 -15.70
C GLN A 89 -2.06 -13.70 -15.84
N GLU A 90 -0.83 -14.06 -16.21
CA GLU A 90 -0.44 -15.47 -16.40
C GLU A 90 -0.17 -16.18 -15.07
N TYR A 91 0.49 -15.49 -14.13
CA TYR A 91 0.84 -16.04 -12.82
C TYR A 91 -0.04 -15.48 -11.72
N ARG A 92 -0.16 -16.23 -10.62
CA ARG A 92 -0.96 -15.82 -9.45
C ARG A 92 -0.49 -14.47 -8.90
N PHE A 93 0.82 -14.28 -8.81
CA PHE A 93 1.45 -13.02 -8.46
C PHE A 93 2.48 -12.63 -9.51
N GLU A 94 2.46 -11.39 -9.93
CA GLU A 94 3.43 -10.79 -10.86
C GLU A 94 3.95 -9.47 -10.27
N LYS A 95 5.17 -9.10 -10.65
CA LYS A 95 5.76 -7.83 -10.20
C LYS A 95 4.90 -6.66 -10.66
N TYR A 96 4.57 -5.77 -9.73
CA TYR A 96 3.80 -4.59 -10.03
C TYR A 96 4.73 -3.49 -10.55
N ALA A 97 4.52 -3.05 -11.80
CA ALA A 97 5.33 -2.02 -12.44
C ALA A 97 4.94 -0.59 -12.05
N GLY A 98 3.78 -0.40 -11.41
CA GLY A 98 3.31 0.91 -10.96
C GLY A 98 3.89 1.31 -9.59
N ILE A 99 3.55 2.53 -9.16
CA ILE A 99 3.85 3.01 -7.80
C ILE A 99 2.62 2.73 -6.94
N PRO A 100 2.72 1.82 -5.93
CA PRO A 100 1.63 1.65 -4.98
C PRO A 100 1.42 2.96 -4.23
N ARG A 101 0.18 3.33 -4.00
CA ARG A 101 -0.10 4.41 -3.06
C ARG A 101 0.25 3.89 -1.68
N LEU A 102 1.32 4.41 -1.10
CA LEU A 102 1.85 3.92 0.18
C LEU A 102 0.74 3.95 1.24
N LYS A 103 0.35 2.77 1.69
CA LYS A 103 -0.46 2.50 2.87
C LYS A 103 0.31 1.52 3.73
N SER A 104 1.55 1.81 4.08
CA SER A 104 2.19 0.97 5.08
C SER A 104 1.69 1.43 6.44
N GLU A 105 1.01 0.55 7.16
CA GLU A 105 0.61 0.80 8.55
C GLU A 105 1.79 1.20 9.45
N LYS A 106 3.01 0.83 9.07
CA LYS A 106 4.23 1.21 9.78
C LYS A 106 4.61 2.68 9.58
N GLU A 107 4.09 3.33 8.54
CA GLU A 107 4.42 4.72 8.20
C GLU A 107 3.39 5.72 8.74
N ILE A 108 2.19 5.26 9.10
CA ILE A 108 1.21 6.09 9.80
C ILE A 108 1.38 5.87 11.30
N PRO A 109 1.88 6.86 12.05
CA PRO A 109 2.00 6.76 13.50
C PRO A 109 0.67 6.37 14.14
N ARG A 110 0.73 5.56 15.21
CA ARG A 110 -0.46 5.03 15.90
C ARG A 110 -1.49 6.12 16.22
N GLU A 111 -1.04 7.32 16.57
CA GLU A 111 -1.90 8.46 16.90
C GLU A 111 -2.82 8.87 15.74
N LEU A 112 -2.27 8.96 14.52
CA LEU A 112 -3.03 9.33 13.32
C LEU A 112 -3.88 8.17 12.82
N LYS A 113 -3.40 6.94 12.91
CA LYS A 113 -4.11 5.74 12.46
C LYS A 113 -5.41 5.50 13.24
N HIS A 114 -5.43 5.77 14.54
CA HIS A 114 -6.62 5.61 15.39
C HIS A 114 -7.47 6.89 15.46
N SER A 115 -7.18 7.87 14.62
CA SER A 115 -8.03 9.06 14.49
C SER A 115 -9.16 8.81 13.49
N PRO A 116 -10.30 9.53 13.58
CA PRO A 116 -11.37 9.43 12.60
C PRO A 116 -11.02 10.09 11.26
N ILE A 117 -9.79 10.60 11.11
CA ILE A 117 -9.31 11.22 9.87
C ILE A 117 -9.21 10.17 8.77
N SER A 118 -9.81 10.45 7.62
CA SER A 118 -9.79 9.51 6.51
C SER A 118 -8.37 9.23 6.01
N LEU A 119 -8.11 7.99 5.60
CA LEU A 119 -6.79 7.55 5.12
C LEU A 119 -6.31 8.38 3.92
N ARG A 120 -7.24 8.90 3.10
CA ARG A 120 -6.91 9.81 2.00
C ARG A 120 -6.26 11.11 2.50
N ILE A 121 -6.80 11.68 3.57
CA ILE A 121 -6.26 12.89 4.20
C ILE A 121 -4.90 12.58 4.84
N LEU A 122 -4.78 11.46 5.55
CA LEU A 122 -3.51 11.03 6.16
C LEU A 122 -2.40 10.86 5.12
N ASN A 123 -2.71 10.26 3.96
CA ASN A 123 -1.74 10.12 2.87
C ASN A 123 -1.33 11.49 2.29
N ALA A 124 -2.27 12.43 2.15
CA ALA A 124 -1.96 13.77 1.68
C ALA A 124 -1.06 14.53 2.67
N LEU A 125 -1.32 14.44 3.97
CA LEU A 125 -0.50 15.03 5.03
C LEU A 125 0.91 14.45 5.06
N HIS A 126 1.04 13.15 4.84
CA HIS A 126 2.34 12.47 4.81
C HIS A 126 3.25 12.99 3.69
N THR A 127 2.70 13.46 2.56
CA THR A 127 3.50 14.01 1.44
C THR A 127 4.31 15.24 1.81
N ILE A 128 3.90 15.98 2.85
CA ILE A 128 4.60 17.15 3.37
C ILE A 128 5.26 16.88 4.74
N GLY A 129 5.41 15.60 5.11
CA GLY A 129 6.12 15.19 6.32
C GLY A 129 5.30 15.24 7.61
N ILE A 130 3.97 15.49 7.55
CA ILE A 130 3.11 15.40 8.72
C ILE A 130 2.82 13.94 9.02
N THR A 131 3.46 13.44 10.07
CA THR A 131 3.38 12.06 10.53
C THR A 131 2.75 11.93 11.92
N ARG A 132 2.66 13.01 12.69
CA ARG A 132 2.10 13.08 14.04
C ARG A 132 1.21 14.31 14.17
N PHE A 133 0.32 14.31 15.16
CA PHE A 133 -0.49 15.49 15.45
C PHE A 133 0.35 16.69 15.85
N SER A 134 1.48 16.51 16.55
CA SER A 134 2.41 17.58 16.91
C SER A 134 3.01 18.29 15.71
N ASP A 135 3.12 17.62 14.55
CA ASP A 135 3.73 18.22 13.36
C ASP A 135 2.90 19.36 12.78
N PHE A 136 1.58 19.38 13.07
CA PHE A 136 0.70 20.48 12.64
C PHE A 136 1.12 21.85 13.19
N SER A 137 1.79 21.89 14.34
CA SER A 137 2.30 23.13 14.93
C SER A 137 3.45 23.76 14.11
N ASN A 138 4.02 23.03 13.16
CA ASN A 138 5.07 23.49 12.25
C ASN A 138 4.51 24.05 10.93
N HIS A 139 3.21 23.86 10.67
CA HIS A 139 2.55 24.26 9.44
C HIS A 139 1.39 25.22 9.69
N THR A 140 1.24 26.19 8.81
CA THR A 140 0.07 27.07 8.84
C THR A 140 -1.17 26.38 8.31
N ARG A 141 -2.35 26.88 8.65
CA ARG A 141 -3.61 26.32 8.16
C ARG A 141 -3.71 26.42 6.63
N ASP A 142 -3.17 27.48 6.04
CA ASP A 142 -3.20 27.72 4.60
C ASP A 142 -2.26 26.74 3.86
N GLU A 143 -1.07 26.44 4.42
CA GLU A 143 -0.18 25.42 3.89
C GLU A 143 -0.86 24.04 3.83
N ILE A 144 -1.58 23.67 4.89
CA ILE A 144 -2.33 22.40 4.91
C ILE A 144 -3.46 22.40 3.88
N HIS A 145 -4.20 23.51 3.75
CA HIS A 145 -5.29 23.63 2.78
C HIS A 145 -4.81 23.59 1.33
N ALA A 146 -3.58 24.04 1.07
CA ALA A 146 -2.96 24.02 -0.26
C ALA A 146 -2.54 22.60 -0.74
N ILE A 147 -2.55 21.60 0.15
CA ILE A 147 -2.17 20.24 -0.21
C ILE A 147 -3.19 19.63 -1.18
N PRO A 148 -2.77 19.09 -2.33
CA PRO A 148 -3.67 18.40 -3.25
C PRO A 148 -4.46 17.28 -2.56
N GLY A 149 -5.79 17.35 -2.66
CA GLY A 149 -6.69 16.39 -2.00
C GLY A 149 -7.20 16.81 -0.61
N ILE A 150 -6.73 17.92 -0.05
CA ILE A 150 -7.27 18.53 1.17
C ILE A 150 -8.16 19.71 0.80
N GLY A 151 -9.45 19.44 0.67
CA GLY A 151 -10.47 20.46 0.43
C GLY A 151 -11.12 20.97 1.72
N PRO A 152 -12.11 21.89 1.61
CA PRO A 152 -12.77 22.49 2.78
C PRO A 152 -13.35 21.47 3.78
N ARG A 153 -13.90 20.37 3.28
CA ARG A 153 -14.47 19.28 4.11
C ARG A 153 -13.40 18.56 4.91
N ALA A 154 -12.24 18.31 4.30
CA ALA A 154 -11.08 17.72 4.97
C ALA A 154 -10.53 18.66 6.05
N MET A 155 -10.47 19.96 5.77
CA MET A 155 -10.05 20.97 6.74
C MET A 155 -10.96 20.99 7.97
N LEU A 156 -12.28 20.91 7.81
CA LEU A 156 -13.22 20.84 8.93
C LEU A 156 -12.97 19.59 9.80
N GLU A 157 -12.67 18.46 9.18
CA GLU A 157 -12.35 17.21 9.87
C GLU A 157 -11.06 17.35 10.68
N LEU A 158 -10.01 17.92 10.06
CA LEU A 158 -8.73 18.21 10.71
C LEU A 158 -8.87 19.21 11.86
N ASP A 159 -9.53 20.34 11.63
CA ASP A 159 -9.76 21.39 12.64
C ASP A 159 -10.45 20.81 13.89
N LYS A 160 -11.46 19.95 13.69
CA LYS A 160 -12.17 19.26 14.77
C LYS A 160 -11.25 18.35 15.58
N GLU A 161 -10.41 17.58 14.90
CA GLU A 161 -9.51 16.63 15.56
C GLU A 161 -8.35 17.33 16.29
N LEU A 162 -7.79 18.38 15.71
CA LEU A 162 -6.75 19.18 16.35
C LEU A 162 -7.28 19.91 17.60
N LYS A 163 -8.49 20.50 17.51
CA LYS A 163 -9.16 21.14 18.64
C LYS A 163 -9.37 20.18 19.81
N LYS A 164 -9.80 18.94 19.56
CA LYS A 164 -9.97 17.93 20.61
C LYS A 164 -8.68 17.63 21.36
N ARG A 165 -7.53 17.79 20.71
CA ARG A 165 -6.20 17.50 21.25
C ARG A 165 -5.46 18.74 21.77
N GLY A 166 -6.07 19.92 21.67
CA GLY A 166 -5.44 21.18 22.07
C GLY A 166 -4.24 21.54 21.19
N ILE A 167 -4.20 21.06 19.94
CA ILE A 167 -3.10 21.31 18.99
C ILE A 167 -3.53 22.44 18.06
N HIS A 168 -2.63 23.37 17.82
CA HIS A 168 -2.84 24.54 16.97
C HIS A 168 -1.88 24.52 15.78
N TYR A 169 -2.34 25.07 14.67
CA TYR A 169 -1.47 25.36 13.53
C TYR A 169 -0.45 26.45 13.90
N LYS A 170 0.66 26.46 13.17
CA LYS A 170 1.60 27.58 13.22
C LYS A 170 0.85 28.89 12.91
N GLN A 171 1.08 29.91 13.73
CA GLN A 171 0.53 31.23 13.49
C GLN A 171 1.24 31.88 12.30
N ASN A 172 0.47 32.53 11.42
CA ASN A 172 1.06 33.40 10.40
C ASN A 172 1.62 34.63 11.14
N HIS A 173 2.93 34.79 11.18
CA HIS A 173 3.50 36.07 11.57
C HIS A 173 3.24 37.05 10.42
N THR A 174 2.17 37.81 10.49
CA THR A 174 2.02 39.00 9.65
C THR A 174 3.06 40.01 10.17
N VAL A 175 4.09 40.26 9.36
CA VAL A 175 5.03 41.37 9.54
C VAL A 175 4.37 42.63 9.04
#